data_d19d6f8f4e895c0b79827d7a11652bb4
#
_entry.id   d19d6f8f4e895c0b79827d7a11652bb4
#
_cell.length_a   1.000
_cell.length_b   1.000
_cell.length_c   1.000
_cell.angle_alpha   90.00
_cell.angle_beta   90.00
_cell.angle_gamma   90.00
#
_symmetry.space_group_name_H-M   'P 1'
#
loop_
_entity.id
_entity.type
_entity.pdbx_description
1 polymer ?
#
loop_
_entity_poly.entity_id
_entity_poly.type
_entity_poly.pdbx_seq_one_letter_code
_entity_poly.pdbx_strand_id
1 'polypeptide(L)'
;MGQGEAKEESLGSRLLTLFWTVFSISATANSGYAILSVMKDEFVRKRAWFSEDQMADYIAIVQSTPGAMAVNASMIVGYQVAGLLGSLVAVLGCILPPIVVMIVVTYFYEAIVGNEFVYLFMRGMQLGVVGMLLDVILSLVSNVT
;
A
#
# COMPACT_ATOMS: atom_id res chain seq x y z
N MET A 1 -21.84 -5.48 31.61
CA MET A 1 -22.84 -6.19 30.81
C MET A 1 -23.02 -5.43 29.52
N GLY A 2 -22.67 -6.01 28.38
CA GLY A 2 -22.75 -5.38 27.06
C GLY A 2 -21.76 -6.02 26.10
N GLN A 3 -21.74 -7.37 26.02
CA GLN A 3 -21.15 -8.06 24.88
C GLN A 3 -22.15 -7.87 23.73
N GLY A 4 -21.95 -6.80 22.96
CA GLY A 4 -22.67 -6.56 21.72
C GLY A 4 -22.27 -7.61 20.71
N GLU A 5 -23.25 -8.37 20.29
CA GLU A 5 -23.33 -9.37 19.25
C GLU A 5 -22.29 -9.16 18.15
N ALA A 6 -21.22 -9.92 18.16
CA ALA A 6 -20.42 -10.18 16.98
C ALA A 6 -21.33 -10.96 16.02
N LYS A 7 -22.03 -10.20 15.15
CA LYS A 7 -22.76 -10.73 14.01
C LYS A 7 -21.83 -11.73 13.34
N GLU A 8 -22.20 -12.99 13.26
CA GLU A 8 -21.49 -14.01 12.49
C GLU A 8 -21.51 -13.60 11.02
N GLU A 9 -20.56 -12.71 10.65
CA GLU A 9 -20.32 -12.41 9.25
C GLU A 9 -19.82 -13.69 8.59
N SER A 10 -20.53 -14.14 7.58
CA SER A 10 -20.10 -15.28 6.78
C SER A 10 -18.68 -15.05 6.28
N LEU A 11 -17.86 -16.11 6.22
CA LEU A 11 -16.47 -16.01 5.76
C LEU A 11 -16.36 -15.23 4.43
N GLY A 12 -17.33 -15.41 3.52
CA GLY A 12 -17.39 -14.68 2.26
C GLY A 12 -17.59 -13.17 2.44
N SER A 13 -18.43 -12.74 3.37
CA SER A 13 -18.65 -11.32 3.69
C SER A 13 -17.36 -10.68 4.25
N ARG A 14 -16.66 -11.38 5.13
CA ARG A 14 -15.38 -10.93 5.69
C ARG A 14 -14.29 -10.78 4.61
N LEU A 15 -14.19 -11.75 3.71
CA LEU A 15 -13.24 -11.71 2.60
C LEU A 15 -13.54 -10.57 1.62
N LEU A 16 -14.80 -10.36 1.29
CA LEU A 16 -15.20 -9.26 0.40
C LEU A 16 -14.92 -7.90 1.05
N THR A 17 -15.23 -7.76 2.34
CA THR A 17 -14.96 -6.55 3.11
C THR A 17 -13.45 -6.29 3.20
N LEU A 18 -12.65 -7.31 3.46
CA LEU A 18 -11.20 -7.24 3.50
C LEU A 18 -10.63 -6.80 2.15
N PHE A 19 -11.05 -7.44 1.06
CA PHE A 19 -10.64 -7.09 -0.30
C PHE A 19 -10.90 -5.63 -0.62
N TRP A 20 -12.16 -5.19 -0.44
CA TRP A 20 -12.56 -3.83 -0.78
C TRP A 20 -11.89 -2.77 0.09
N THR A 21 -11.65 -3.09 1.35
CA THR A 21 -10.93 -2.21 2.28
C THR A 21 -9.48 -2.05 1.85
N VAL A 22 -8.76 -3.14 1.62
CA VAL A 22 -7.35 -3.10 1.19
C VAL A 22 -7.21 -2.46 -0.20
N PHE A 23 -8.12 -2.77 -1.12
CA PHE A 23 -8.19 -2.14 -2.45
C PHE A 23 -8.33 -0.62 -2.35
N SER A 24 -9.28 -0.13 -1.54
CA SER A 24 -9.50 1.31 -1.35
C SER A 24 -8.31 2.00 -0.71
N ILE A 25 -7.69 1.37 0.28
CA ILE A 25 -6.47 1.88 0.92
C ILE A 25 -5.33 1.97 -0.09
N SER A 26 -5.10 0.91 -0.87
CA SER A 26 -4.04 0.89 -1.89
C SER A 26 -4.28 1.89 -3.03
N ALA A 27 -5.54 2.13 -3.39
CA ALA A 27 -5.89 3.11 -4.41
C ALA A 27 -5.69 4.57 -3.97
N THR A 28 -5.80 4.86 -2.67
CA THR A 28 -5.77 6.22 -2.13
C THR A 28 -4.46 6.60 -1.47
N ALA A 29 -3.73 5.64 -0.93
CA ALA A 29 -2.49 5.89 -0.21
C ALA A 29 -1.27 5.88 -1.16
N ASN A 30 -0.53 6.98 -1.19
CA ASN A 30 0.58 7.19 -2.13
C ASN A 30 1.94 6.64 -1.67
N SER A 31 2.04 6.06 -0.47
CA SER A 31 3.29 5.49 0.05
C SER A 31 3.04 4.31 0.97
N GLY A 32 4.03 3.42 1.10
CA GLY A 32 3.96 2.26 2.00
C GLY A 32 3.68 2.65 3.46
N TYR A 33 4.27 3.74 3.95
CA TYR A 33 4.00 4.26 5.30
C TYR A 33 2.59 4.81 5.46
N ALA A 34 2.07 5.50 4.44
CA ALA A 34 0.69 5.98 4.45
C ALA A 34 -0.29 4.80 4.49
N ILE A 35 -0.02 3.73 3.73
CA ILE A 35 -0.81 2.50 3.75
C ILE A 35 -0.86 1.90 5.15
N LEU A 36 0.27 1.77 5.86
CA LEU A 36 0.31 1.25 7.23
C LEU A 36 -0.51 2.09 8.20
N SER A 37 -0.41 3.43 8.09
CA SER A 37 -1.17 4.35 8.95
C SER A 37 -2.67 4.23 8.71
N VAL A 38 -3.10 4.17 7.46
CA VAL A 38 -4.52 4.01 7.10
C VAL A 38 -5.04 2.63 7.48
N MET A 39 -4.24 1.57 7.30
CA MET A 39 -4.58 0.23 7.77
C MET A 39 -4.79 0.18 9.28
N LYS A 40 -3.91 0.83 10.06
CA LYS A 40 -4.07 0.93 11.50
C LYS A 40 -5.39 1.63 11.86
N ASP A 41 -5.69 2.75 11.25
CA ASP A 41 -6.95 3.47 11.51
C ASP A 41 -8.19 2.62 11.15
N GLU A 42 -8.16 1.96 10.01
CA GLU A 42 -9.28 1.16 9.52
C GLU A 42 -9.52 -0.10 10.34
N PHE A 43 -8.48 -0.88 10.63
CA PHE A 43 -8.63 -2.18 11.27
C PHE A 43 -8.64 -2.13 12.79
N VAL A 44 -8.03 -1.12 13.41
CA VAL A 44 -8.04 -0.94 14.87
C VAL A 44 -9.20 -0.04 15.29
N ARG A 45 -9.28 1.18 14.75
CA ARG A 45 -10.25 2.19 15.23
C ARG A 45 -11.64 1.99 14.68
N LYS A 46 -11.78 1.78 13.36
CA LYS A 46 -13.10 1.71 12.74
C LYS A 46 -13.74 0.33 12.85
N ARG A 47 -12.97 -0.73 12.62
CA ARG A 47 -13.49 -2.10 12.61
C ARG A 47 -13.26 -2.86 13.90
N ALA A 48 -12.31 -2.42 14.72
CA ALA A 48 -11.93 -3.08 15.98
C ALA A 48 -11.60 -4.58 15.79
N TRP A 49 -10.99 -4.92 14.63
CA TRP A 49 -10.56 -6.30 14.35
C TRP A 49 -9.27 -6.66 15.08
N PHE A 50 -8.42 -5.66 15.36
CA PHE A 50 -7.15 -5.81 16.07
C PHE A 50 -7.04 -4.79 17.19
N SER A 51 -6.27 -5.15 18.24
CA SER A 51 -5.84 -4.19 19.24
C SER A 51 -4.71 -3.28 18.73
N GLU A 52 -4.48 -2.16 19.43
CA GLU A 52 -3.34 -1.27 19.14
C GLU A 52 -2.00 -2.01 19.19
N ASP A 53 -1.82 -2.87 20.21
CA ASP A 53 -0.60 -3.64 20.44
C ASP A 53 -0.38 -4.66 19.32
N GLN A 54 -1.41 -5.42 18.95
CA GLN A 54 -1.34 -6.37 17.84
C GLN A 54 -0.95 -5.69 16.52
N MET A 55 -1.55 -4.55 16.24
CA MET A 55 -1.22 -3.82 15.01
C MET A 55 0.19 -3.23 15.04
N ALA A 56 0.69 -2.81 16.20
CA ALA A 56 2.06 -2.37 16.37
C ALA A 56 3.06 -3.50 16.09
N ASP A 57 2.80 -4.71 16.60
CA ASP A 57 3.61 -5.91 16.33
C ASP A 57 3.62 -6.26 14.83
N TYR A 58 2.47 -6.21 14.16
CA TYR A 58 2.39 -6.47 12.71
C TYR A 58 3.19 -5.43 11.91
N ILE A 59 3.10 -4.16 12.28
CA ILE A 59 3.88 -3.09 11.65
C ILE A 59 5.38 -3.32 11.84
N ALA A 60 5.83 -3.71 13.02
CA ALA A 60 7.23 -4.03 13.29
C ALA A 60 7.73 -5.19 12.42
N ILE A 61 6.94 -6.27 12.28
CA ILE A 61 7.25 -7.40 11.41
C ILE A 61 7.33 -6.96 9.94
N VAL A 62 6.35 -6.16 9.48
CA VAL A 62 6.33 -5.63 8.10
C VAL A 62 7.58 -4.83 7.79
N GLN A 63 8.01 -3.97 8.71
CA GLN A 63 9.18 -3.11 8.53
C GLN A 63 10.50 -3.89 8.55
N SER A 64 10.57 -5.01 9.25
CA SER A 64 11.74 -5.88 9.31
C SER A 64 11.80 -6.89 8.14
N THR A 65 10.70 -7.06 7.40
CA THR A 65 10.62 -8.04 6.32
C THR A 65 11.00 -7.39 4.98
N PRO A 66 11.95 -7.95 4.21
CA PRO A 66 12.30 -7.43 2.91
C PRO A 66 11.14 -7.54 1.92
N GLY A 67 10.93 -6.51 1.10
CA GLY A 67 9.87 -6.49 0.09
C GLY A 67 8.99 -5.23 0.13
N ALA A 68 7.91 -5.27 -0.64
CA ALA A 68 6.96 -4.16 -0.69
C ALA A 68 6.13 -4.09 0.59
N MET A 69 6.33 -3.04 1.38
CA MET A 69 5.71 -2.82 2.69
C MET A 69 4.18 -3.00 2.68
N ALA A 70 3.53 -2.44 1.65
CA ALA A 70 2.09 -2.55 1.47
C ALA A 70 1.60 -3.99 1.27
N VAL A 71 2.34 -4.77 0.48
CA VAL A 71 2.02 -6.18 0.20
C VAL A 71 2.25 -7.02 1.44
N ASN A 72 3.39 -6.83 2.13
CA ASN A 72 3.69 -7.54 3.38
C ASN A 72 2.63 -7.26 4.46
N ALA A 73 2.22 -5.99 4.63
CA ALA A 73 1.15 -5.62 5.55
C ALA A 73 -0.19 -6.26 5.19
N SER A 74 -0.57 -6.20 3.91
CA SER A 74 -1.81 -6.82 3.43
C SER A 74 -1.82 -8.33 3.65
N MET A 75 -0.67 -9.00 3.43
CA MET A 75 -0.51 -10.43 3.67
C MET A 75 -0.74 -10.78 5.14
N ILE A 76 -0.09 -10.08 6.06
CA ILE A 76 -0.19 -10.35 7.50
C ILE A 76 -1.61 -10.08 8.00
N VAL A 77 -2.17 -8.91 7.70
CA VAL A 77 -3.53 -8.55 8.09
C VAL A 77 -4.55 -9.53 7.52
N GLY A 78 -4.43 -9.88 6.24
CA GLY A 78 -5.31 -10.85 5.60
C GLY A 78 -5.23 -12.24 6.24
N TYR A 79 -4.03 -12.68 6.58
CA TYR A 79 -3.82 -13.97 7.26
C TYR A 79 -4.49 -14.01 8.63
N GLN A 80 -4.41 -12.93 9.38
CA GLN A 80 -5.04 -12.85 10.71
C GLN A 80 -6.56 -12.81 10.65
N VAL A 81 -7.12 -12.26 9.58
CA VAL A 81 -8.60 -12.17 9.42
C VAL A 81 -9.22 -13.50 8.96
N ALA A 82 -8.61 -14.19 8.00
CA ALA A 82 -9.20 -15.37 7.37
C ALA A 82 -8.14 -16.40 6.90
N GLY A 83 -6.99 -16.47 7.57
CA GLY A 83 -5.93 -17.41 7.25
C GLY A 83 -5.36 -17.21 5.85
N LEU A 84 -4.94 -18.31 5.21
CA LEU A 84 -4.31 -18.26 3.89
C LEU A 84 -5.19 -17.63 2.80
N LEU A 85 -6.50 -17.90 2.82
CA LEU A 85 -7.45 -17.30 1.89
C LEU A 85 -7.57 -15.79 2.09
N GLY A 86 -7.59 -15.33 3.35
CA GLY A 86 -7.58 -13.90 3.66
C GLY A 86 -6.32 -13.21 3.18
N SER A 87 -5.15 -13.85 3.35
CA SER A 87 -3.88 -13.37 2.84
C SER A 87 -3.89 -13.18 1.32
N LEU A 88 -4.32 -14.20 0.57
CA LEU A 88 -4.40 -14.12 -0.89
C LEU A 88 -5.35 -13.02 -1.37
N VAL A 89 -6.53 -12.93 -0.77
CA VAL A 89 -7.54 -11.91 -1.11
C VAL A 89 -7.04 -10.50 -0.81
N ALA A 90 -6.37 -10.30 0.34
CA ALA A 90 -5.81 -9.00 0.72
C ALA A 90 -4.67 -8.57 -0.21
N VAL A 91 -3.77 -9.49 -0.56
CA VAL A 91 -2.67 -9.22 -1.51
C VAL A 91 -3.22 -8.86 -2.89
N LEU A 92 -4.21 -9.58 -3.39
CA LEU A 92 -4.88 -9.24 -4.66
C LEU A 92 -5.51 -7.85 -4.60
N GLY A 93 -6.22 -7.52 -3.50
CA GLY A 93 -6.78 -6.18 -3.29
C GLY A 93 -5.71 -5.08 -3.28
N CYS A 94 -4.54 -5.36 -2.71
CA CYS A 94 -3.42 -4.42 -2.65
C CYS A 94 -2.77 -4.16 -4.02
N ILE A 95 -2.63 -5.20 -4.85
CA ILE A 95 -1.87 -5.14 -6.12
C ILE A 95 -2.73 -4.62 -7.28
N LEU A 96 -4.04 -4.89 -7.26
CA LEU A 96 -4.93 -4.53 -8.37
C LEU A 96 -4.97 -3.03 -8.69
N PRO A 97 -5.10 -2.08 -7.72
CA PRO A 97 -5.16 -0.67 -8.03
C PRO A 97 -3.92 -0.15 -8.78
N PRO A 98 -2.68 -0.39 -8.33
CA PRO A 98 -1.50 0.06 -9.07
C PRO A 98 -1.37 -0.61 -10.46
N ILE A 99 -1.77 -1.87 -10.62
CA ILE A 99 -1.79 -2.51 -11.94
C ILE A 99 -2.75 -1.80 -12.89
N VAL A 100 -3.98 -1.52 -12.44
CA VAL A 100 -4.98 -0.81 -13.26
C VAL A 100 -4.47 0.57 -13.64
N VAL A 101 -3.89 1.31 -12.69
CA VAL A 101 -3.31 2.63 -12.96
C VAL A 101 -2.19 2.53 -14.00
N MET A 102 -1.29 1.55 -13.89
CA MET A 102 -0.20 1.37 -14.85
C MET A 102 -0.69 1.01 -16.25
N ILE A 103 -1.72 0.16 -16.36
CA ILE A 103 -2.34 -0.17 -17.66
C ILE A 103 -2.93 1.09 -18.29
N VAL A 104 -3.69 1.87 -17.53
CA VAL A 104 -4.29 3.13 -18.01
C VAL A 104 -3.21 4.11 -18.43
N VAL A 105 -2.20 4.32 -17.60
CA VAL A 105 -1.07 5.22 -17.91
C VAL A 105 -0.34 4.77 -19.18
N THR A 106 -0.07 3.46 -19.34
CA THR A 106 0.61 2.94 -20.53
C THR A 106 -0.22 3.18 -21.80
N TYR A 107 -1.52 2.94 -21.73
CA TYR A 107 -2.41 3.19 -22.87
C TYR A 107 -2.44 4.67 -23.31
N PHE A 108 -2.53 5.59 -22.35
CA PHE A 108 -2.49 7.02 -22.63
C PHE A 108 -1.08 7.51 -22.98
N TYR A 109 -0.04 6.85 -22.49
CA TYR A 109 1.34 7.22 -22.75
C TYR A 109 1.67 7.18 -24.26
N GLU A 110 1.27 6.12 -24.96
CA GLU A 110 1.47 6.00 -26.41
C GLU A 110 0.78 7.14 -27.20
N ALA A 111 -0.39 7.58 -26.73
CA ALA A 111 -1.13 8.68 -27.35
C ALA A 111 -0.52 10.07 -27.10
N ILE A 112 0.20 10.22 -25.97
CA ILE A 112 0.70 11.52 -25.49
C ILE A 112 2.18 11.73 -25.84
N VAL A 113 2.97 10.67 -25.91
CA VAL A 113 4.43 10.73 -26.19
C VAL A 113 4.75 11.27 -27.59
N GLY A 114 3.80 11.22 -28.53
CA GLY A 114 3.94 11.87 -29.83
C GLY A 114 3.99 13.41 -29.78
N ASN A 115 3.67 14.01 -28.61
CA ASN A 115 3.73 15.45 -28.43
C ASN A 115 5.11 15.88 -27.90
N GLU A 116 5.82 16.69 -28.66
CA GLU A 116 7.18 17.18 -28.38
C GLU A 116 7.25 17.90 -27.01
N PHE A 117 6.20 18.62 -26.62
CA PHE A 117 6.12 19.33 -25.35
C PHE A 117 6.09 18.33 -24.14
N VAL A 118 5.32 17.25 -24.26
CA VAL A 118 5.24 16.22 -23.23
C VAL A 118 6.58 15.48 -23.11
N TYR A 119 7.20 15.17 -24.23
CA TYR A 119 8.52 14.55 -24.25
C TYR A 119 9.57 15.41 -23.53
N LEU A 120 9.62 16.71 -23.82
CA LEU A 120 10.54 17.65 -23.18
C LEU A 120 10.27 17.79 -21.68
N PHE A 121 8.99 17.85 -21.29
CA PHE A 121 8.58 17.90 -19.89
C PHE A 121 9.03 16.66 -19.10
N MET A 122 8.79 15.47 -19.65
CA MET A 122 9.20 14.21 -19.03
C MET A 122 10.73 14.10 -18.92
N ARG A 123 11.46 14.57 -19.94
CA ARG A 123 12.91 14.60 -19.91
C ARG A 123 13.45 15.57 -18.85
N GLY A 124 12.79 16.71 -18.65
CA GLY A 124 13.07 17.64 -17.56
C GLY A 124 12.87 17.02 -16.19
N MET A 125 11.78 16.28 -16.00
CA MET A 125 11.53 15.54 -14.76
C MET A 125 12.61 14.47 -14.48
N GLN A 126 13.05 13.72 -15.49
CA GLN A 126 14.14 12.74 -15.35
C GLN A 126 15.45 13.39 -14.91
N LEU A 127 15.80 14.54 -15.48
CA LEU A 127 16.99 15.31 -15.07
C LEU A 127 16.86 15.82 -13.63
N GLY A 128 15.66 16.24 -13.21
CA GLY A 128 15.37 16.62 -11.82
C GLY A 128 15.60 15.47 -10.83
N VAL A 129 15.16 14.26 -11.16
CA VAL A 129 15.40 13.05 -10.33
C VAL A 129 16.89 12.75 -10.23
N VAL A 130 17.63 12.83 -11.33
CA VAL A 130 19.10 12.64 -11.31
C VAL A 130 19.78 13.68 -10.43
N GLY A 131 19.34 14.96 -10.50
CA GLY A 131 19.84 16.02 -9.63
C GLY A 131 19.59 15.73 -8.14
N MET A 132 18.38 15.29 -7.78
CA MET A 132 18.06 14.90 -6.40
C MET A 132 18.92 13.72 -5.91
N LEU A 133 19.13 12.70 -6.75
CA LEU A 133 19.99 11.57 -6.40
C LEU A 133 21.44 11.99 -6.17
N LEU A 134 21.96 12.87 -6.99
CA LEU A 134 23.30 13.43 -6.81
C LEU A 134 23.41 14.24 -5.52
N ASP A 135 22.43 15.06 -5.20
CA ASP A 135 22.39 15.83 -3.94
C ASP A 135 22.38 14.90 -2.71
N VAL A 136 21.56 13.84 -2.73
CA VAL A 136 21.55 12.83 -1.66
C VAL A 136 22.90 12.14 -1.52
N ILE A 137 23.54 11.74 -2.62
CA ILE A 137 24.86 11.09 -2.60
C ILE A 137 25.91 12.03 -2.02
N LEU A 138 25.95 13.28 -2.48
CA LEU A 138 26.88 14.28 -1.99
C LEU A 138 26.67 14.58 -0.50
N SER A 139 25.43 14.67 -0.06
CA SER A 139 25.06 14.87 1.34
C SER A 139 25.52 13.69 2.23
N LEU A 140 25.33 12.46 1.75
CA LEU A 140 25.80 11.27 2.48
C LEU A 140 27.32 11.23 2.57
N VAL A 141 28.04 11.53 1.49
CA VAL A 141 29.51 11.57 1.48
C VAL A 141 30.02 12.67 2.41
N SER A 142 29.40 13.84 2.39
CA SER A 142 29.77 14.97 3.27
C SER A 142 29.53 14.69 4.75
N ASN A 143 28.56 13.87 5.09
CA ASN A 143 28.28 13.51 6.49
C ASN A 143 29.17 12.38 7.02
N VAL A 144 29.93 11.70 6.17
CA VAL A 144 30.85 10.61 6.55
C VAL A 144 32.28 11.10 6.68
N THR A 145 32.61 12.29 6.18
CA THR A 145 33.92 12.94 6.26
C THR A 145 33.99 13.93 7.39
#